data_3e736334f150e02354ddd3ddce1697ed
#
_entry.id   3e736334f150e02354ddd3ddce1697ed
#
_cell.length_a   1.000
_cell.length_b   1.000
_cell.length_c   1.000
_cell.angle_alpha   90.00
_cell.angle_beta   90.00
_cell.angle_gamma   90.00
#
_symmetry.space_group_name_H-M   'P 1'
#
loop_
_entity.id
_entity.type
_entity.pdbx_description
1 polymer ?
#
loop_
_entity_poly.entity_id
_entity_poly.type
_entity_poly.pdbx_seq_one_letter_code
_entity_poly.pdbx_strand_id
1 'polypeptide(L)'
;VSNEMGIDLLSTKETWFACGEGKFEIKSNVRGHDVYIFQSAVGKQDERSIYDRFLMLLHAIEAAALSDAQYVTAVLPYYPGARQDKRKGRNREGISAGLFARLLQSAGVDRVMSVEIHNDSIAGMFNPSLAHLENVFLTNHFSKWIKSNQLSFDVVVSPDVGYLERARAFSEELSADLAALSKERDYSKANSIFTSNLIGEVRG
;
A
#
# COMPACT_ATOMS: atom_id res chain seq x y z
N VAL A 1 8.14 5.02 13.21
CA VAL A 1 9.11 4.11 12.54
C VAL A 1 10.52 4.44 12.97
N SER A 2 11.04 5.67 12.76
CA SER A 2 12.43 6.01 13.10
C SER A 2 12.75 5.75 14.58
N ASN A 3 11.90 6.16 15.50
CA ASN A 3 12.06 5.92 16.93
C ASN A 3 12.13 4.41 17.27
N GLU A 4 11.27 3.59 16.65
CA GLU A 4 11.26 2.15 16.87
C GLU A 4 12.50 1.45 16.29
N MET A 5 13.05 1.99 15.21
CA MET A 5 14.24 1.46 14.57
C MET A 5 15.56 2.01 15.15
N GLY A 6 15.49 3.06 15.97
CA GLY A 6 16.67 3.74 16.50
C GLY A 6 17.50 4.43 15.40
N ILE A 7 16.84 4.86 14.31
CA ILE A 7 17.49 5.51 13.17
C ILE A 7 16.96 6.93 13.06
N ASP A 8 17.85 7.91 12.96
CA ASP A 8 17.47 9.31 12.77
C ASP A 8 16.90 9.57 11.36
N LEU A 9 15.90 10.44 11.31
CA LEU A 9 15.38 10.91 10.04
C LEU A 9 16.38 11.86 9.37
N LEU A 10 16.54 11.73 8.07
CA LEU A 10 17.32 12.68 7.28
C LEU A 10 16.67 14.06 7.32
N SER A 11 17.50 15.11 7.33
CA SER A 11 17.02 16.47 7.17
C SER A 11 16.54 16.69 5.73
N THR A 12 15.28 17.03 5.57
CA THR A 12 14.63 17.25 4.28
C THR A 12 13.83 18.55 4.30
N LYS A 13 13.51 19.07 3.13
CA LYS A 13 12.62 20.23 2.98
C LYS A 13 11.63 19.99 1.85
N GLU A 14 10.35 20.04 2.18
CA GLU A 14 9.25 20.10 1.23
C GLU A 14 8.83 21.57 1.05
N THR A 15 8.68 22.01 -0.17
CA THR A 15 8.24 23.36 -0.50
C THR A 15 7.11 23.29 -1.50
N TRP A 16 6.04 24.03 -1.24
CA TRP A 16 4.93 24.18 -2.15
C TRP A 16 4.82 25.64 -2.57
N PHE A 17 4.79 25.88 -3.87
CA PHE A 17 4.65 27.19 -4.45
C PHE A 17 3.18 27.60 -4.52
N ALA A 18 2.89 28.89 -4.64
CA ALA A 18 1.53 29.42 -4.72
C ALA A 18 0.73 28.88 -5.93
N CYS A 19 1.41 28.48 -6.99
CA CYS A 19 0.80 27.84 -8.16
C CYS A 19 0.41 26.36 -7.94
N GLY A 20 0.78 25.75 -6.80
CA GLY A 20 0.53 24.35 -6.49
C GLY A 20 1.65 23.38 -6.86
N GLU A 21 2.75 23.87 -7.46
CA GLU A 21 3.93 23.04 -7.71
C GLU A 21 4.64 22.68 -6.41
N GLY A 22 5.15 21.43 -6.34
CA GLY A 22 5.92 20.94 -5.21
C GLY A 22 7.42 20.83 -5.54
N LYS A 23 8.26 20.98 -4.52
CA LYS A 23 9.70 20.74 -4.58
C LYS A 23 10.14 19.97 -3.34
N PHE A 24 10.96 18.94 -3.54
CA PHE A 24 11.56 18.18 -2.46
C PHE A 24 13.08 18.36 -2.46
N GLU A 25 13.68 18.47 -1.28
CA GLU A 25 15.11 18.67 -1.11
C GLU A 25 15.62 17.81 0.04
N ILE A 26 16.65 17.00 -0.21
CA ILE A 26 17.40 16.26 0.82
C ILE A 26 18.56 17.15 1.26
N LYS A 27 18.64 17.45 2.56
CA LYS A 27 19.71 18.30 3.13
C LYS A 27 20.92 17.52 3.58
N SER A 28 20.75 16.21 3.80
CA SER A 28 21.82 15.31 4.25
C SER A 28 22.53 14.69 3.06
N ASN A 29 23.80 14.30 3.25
CA ASN A 29 24.51 13.51 2.26
C ASN A 29 23.97 12.07 2.24
N VAL A 30 23.53 11.61 1.08
CA VAL A 30 23.00 10.24 0.86
C VAL A 30 23.84 9.41 -0.10
N ARG A 31 24.95 9.94 -0.58
CA ARG A 31 25.84 9.24 -1.53
C ARG A 31 26.33 7.91 -0.97
N GLY A 32 26.09 6.84 -1.71
CA GLY A 32 26.50 5.49 -1.35
C GLY A 32 25.75 4.88 -0.16
N HIS A 33 24.61 5.47 0.25
CA HIS A 33 23.76 4.96 1.33
C HIS A 33 22.47 4.36 0.79
N ASP A 34 21.93 3.41 1.52
CA ASP A 34 20.57 2.91 1.31
C ASP A 34 19.58 3.91 1.90
N VAL A 35 18.68 4.43 1.04
CA VAL A 35 17.69 5.44 1.41
C VAL A 35 16.30 4.81 1.44
N TYR A 36 15.62 4.93 2.58
CA TYR A 36 14.22 4.51 2.76
C TYR A 36 13.32 5.73 2.82
N ILE A 37 12.36 5.82 1.90
CA ILE A 37 11.40 6.92 1.80
C ILE A 37 10.03 6.41 2.22
N PHE A 38 9.53 6.87 3.37
CA PHE A 38 8.21 6.52 3.89
C PHE A 38 7.19 7.57 3.48
N GLN A 39 6.18 7.17 2.73
CA GLN A 39 5.11 8.06 2.30
C GLN A 39 3.74 7.42 2.49
N SER A 40 2.91 8.04 3.33
CA SER A 40 1.48 7.74 3.37
C SER A 40 0.76 8.54 2.30
N ALA A 41 0.24 7.85 1.29
CA ALA A 41 -0.53 8.50 0.23
C ALA A 41 -1.95 8.90 0.69
N VAL A 42 -2.41 8.38 1.83
CA VAL A 42 -3.78 8.60 2.35
C VAL A 42 -3.71 9.37 3.67
N GLY A 43 -4.51 10.41 3.80
CA GLY A 43 -4.64 11.17 5.05
C GLY A 43 -5.42 12.45 4.85
N LYS A 44 -6.11 12.90 5.90
CA LYS A 44 -6.89 14.15 5.92
C LYS A 44 -6.16 15.28 6.69
N GLN A 45 -4.86 15.17 6.91
CA GLN A 45 -4.14 16.13 7.75
C GLN A 45 -3.89 17.48 7.06
N ASP A 46 -3.99 17.50 5.73
CA ASP A 46 -3.88 18.69 4.89
C ASP A 46 -4.81 18.58 3.67
N GLU A 47 -4.88 19.62 2.86
CA GLU A 47 -5.71 19.68 1.65
C GLU A 47 -5.09 18.93 0.45
N ARG A 48 -3.99 18.23 0.63
CA ARG A 48 -3.25 17.53 -0.42
C ARG A 48 -3.96 16.27 -0.86
N SER A 49 -4.13 16.12 -2.16
CA SER A 49 -4.68 14.91 -2.77
C SER A 49 -3.67 13.74 -2.69
N ILE A 50 -4.17 12.54 -2.93
CA ILE A 50 -3.32 11.34 -3.09
C ILE A 50 -2.31 11.51 -4.24
N TYR A 51 -2.65 12.26 -5.28
CA TYR A 51 -1.79 12.52 -6.43
C TYR A 51 -0.69 13.51 -6.11
N ASP A 52 -0.98 14.57 -5.33
CA ASP A 52 0.03 15.52 -4.85
C ASP A 52 1.09 14.81 -4.01
N ARG A 53 0.66 13.95 -3.10
CA ARG A 53 1.55 13.14 -2.26
C ARG A 53 2.37 12.15 -3.08
N PHE A 54 1.76 11.55 -4.10
CA PHE A 54 2.46 10.64 -5.00
C PHE A 54 3.50 11.37 -5.86
N LEU A 55 3.18 12.55 -6.39
CA LEU A 55 4.15 13.37 -7.11
C LEU A 55 5.30 13.81 -6.20
N MET A 56 5.02 14.23 -4.96
CA MET A 56 6.07 14.57 -4.00
C MET A 56 6.97 13.38 -3.67
N LEU A 57 6.41 12.16 -3.61
CA LEU A 57 7.20 10.93 -3.48
C LEU A 57 8.16 10.75 -4.67
N LEU A 58 7.70 10.96 -5.90
CA LEU A 58 8.56 10.87 -7.09
C LEU A 58 9.71 11.88 -7.02
N HIS A 59 9.45 13.12 -6.59
CA HIS A 59 10.50 14.12 -6.34
C HIS A 59 11.52 13.65 -5.29
N ALA A 60 11.06 13.01 -4.22
CA ALA A 60 11.94 12.50 -3.18
C ALA A 60 12.82 11.34 -3.68
N ILE A 61 12.25 10.42 -4.46
CA ILE A 61 12.97 9.30 -5.08
C ILE A 61 14.04 9.84 -6.05
N GLU A 62 13.65 10.73 -6.95
CA GLU A 62 14.56 11.34 -7.93
C GLU A 62 15.67 12.12 -7.24
N ALA A 63 15.36 12.88 -6.17
CA ALA A 63 16.37 13.60 -5.40
C ALA A 63 17.40 12.66 -4.77
N ALA A 64 16.99 11.50 -4.26
CA ALA A 64 17.88 10.49 -3.72
C ALA A 64 18.74 9.85 -4.82
N ALA A 65 18.12 9.44 -5.93
CA ALA A 65 18.80 8.83 -7.06
C ALA A 65 19.84 9.77 -7.70
N LEU A 66 19.48 11.04 -7.96
CA LEU A 66 20.40 12.06 -8.48
C LEU A 66 21.50 12.48 -7.49
N SER A 67 21.33 12.14 -6.22
CA SER A 67 22.35 12.37 -5.17
C SER A 67 23.27 11.14 -4.94
N ASP A 68 23.29 10.22 -5.89
CA ASP A 68 24.09 8.99 -5.86
C ASP A 68 23.81 8.09 -4.64
N ALA A 69 22.53 8.00 -4.19
CA ALA A 69 22.14 6.98 -3.24
C ALA A 69 22.46 5.59 -3.83
N GLN A 70 22.95 4.67 -3.00
CA GLN A 70 23.28 3.33 -3.46
C GLN A 70 22.04 2.50 -3.76
N TYR A 71 20.99 2.68 -2.96
CA TYR A 71 19.73 1.97 -3.08
C TYR A 71 18.57 2.84 -2.59
N VAL A 72 17.50 2.95 -3.35
CA VAL A 72 16.33 3.75 -3.00
C VAL A 72 15.12 2.85 -2.82
N THR A 73 14.62 2.75 -1.60
CA THR A 73 13.41 1.99 -1.24
C THR A 73 12.26 2.93 -0.89
N ALA A 74 11.16 2.87 -1.63
CA ALA A 74 9.92 3.54 -1.30
C ALA A 74 9.03 2.63 -0.45
N VAL A 75 8.70 3.04 0.77
CA VAL A 75 7.81 2.32 1.69
C VAL A 75 6.45 2.99 1.68
N LEU A 76 5.49 2.32 1.08
CA LEU A 76 4.13 2.81 0.84
C LEU A 76 3.14 1.93 1.62
N PRO A 77 2.73 2.30 2.84
CA PRO A 77 1.71 1.54 3.58
C PRO A 77 0.41 1.33 2.78
N TYR A 78 0.13 2.25 1.86
CA TYR A 78 -0.93 2.13 0.87
C TYR A 78 -0.38 2.44 -0.52
N TYR A 79 -0.49 1.48 -1.47
CA TYR A 79 -0.09 1.68 -2.87
C TYR A 79 -1.17 2.47 -3.61
N PRO A 80 -0.88 3.72 -4.07
CA PRO A 80 -1.86 4.52 -4.77
C PRO A 80 -2.29 3.88 -6.10
N GLY A 81 -3.57 3.93 -6.42
CA GLY A 81 -4.11 3.36 -7.65
C GLY A 81 -4.23 1.83 -7.67
N ALA A 82 -3.91 1.10 -6.58
CA ALA A 82 -3.97 -0.36 -6.51
C ALA A 82 -5.37 -0.92 -6.87
N ARG A 83 -6.45 -0.17 -6.61
CA ARG A 83 -7.84 -0.57 -6.92
C ARG A 83 -8.18 -0.51 -8.42
N GLN A 84 -7.27 0.02 -9.24
CA GLN A 84 -7.37 0.12 -10.70
C GLN A 84 -6.25 -0.71 -11.35
N ASP A 85 -6.26 -2.01 -11.04
CA ASP A 85 -5.26 -3.01 -11.45
C ASP A 85 -5.57 -3.65 -12.81
N LYS A 86 -6.77 -3.47 -13.32
CA LYS A 86 -7.24 -4.03 -14.59
C LYS A 86 -8.38 -3.20 -15.18
N ARG A 87 -8.60 -3.34 -16.48
CA ARG A 87 -9.78 -2.80 -17.16
C ARG A 87 -11.02 -3.62 -16.79
N LYS A 88 -12.16 -2.95 -16.62
CA LYS A 88 -13.45 -3.60 -16.40
C LYS A 88 -14.21 -3.73 -17.72
N GLY A 89 -14.48 -4.97 -18.12
CA GLY A 89 -15.24 -5.26 -19.34
C GLY A 89 -14.53 -4.72 -20.60
N ARG A 90 -15.28 -3.96 -21.42
CA ARG A 90 -14.79 -3.36 -22.67
C ARG A 90 -14.47 -1.87 -22.55
N ASN A 91 -14.35 -1.34 -21.33
CA ASN A 91 -14.11 0.08 -21.11
C ASN A 91 -12.71 0.50 -21.58
N ARG A 92 -12.64 1.73 -22.10
CA ARG A 92 -11.36 2.35 -22.50
C ARG A 92 -10.81 3.19 -21.35
N GLU A 93 -10.35 2.53 -20.31
CA GLU A 93 -9.80 3.13 -19.09
C GLU A 93 -8.33 2.79 -18.93
N GLY A 94 -7.58 3.66 -18.25
CA GLY A 94 -6.20 3.38 -17.86
C GLY A 94 -6.11 2.38 -16.72
N ILE A 95 -4.94 1.77 -16.57
CA ILE A 95 -4.60 0.92 -15.42
C ILE A 95 -3.66 1.72 -14.52
N SER A 96 -4.23 2.38 -13.51
CA SER A 96 -3.47 3.30 -12.65
C SER A 96 -2.36 2.59 -11.88
N ALA A 97 -2.59 1.35 -11.42
CA ALA A 97 -1.56 0.57 -10.75
C ALA A 97 -0.30 0.43 -11.61
N GLY A 98 -0.45 0.07 -12.89
CA GLY A 98 0.66 -0.06 -13.82
C GLY A 98 1.26 1.28 -14.24
N LEU A 99 0.44 2.35 -14.33
CA LEU A 99 0.96 3.69 -14.59
C LEU A 99 1.89 4.14 -13.44
N PHE A 100 1.48 3.96 -12.21
CA PHE A 100 2.26 4.35 -11.04
C PHE A 100 3.51 3.50 -10.87
N ALA A 101 3.46 2.19 -11.20
CA ALA A 101 4.64 1.34 -11.25
C ALA A 101 5.71 1.91 -12.21
N ARG A 102 5.30 2.31 -13.42
CA ARG A 102 6.23 2.91 -14.39
C ARG A 102 6.79 4.26 -13.93
N LEU A 103 5.96 5.12 -13.31
CA LEU A 103 6.42 6.41 -12.80
C LEU A 103 7.44 6.24 -11.66
N LEU A 104 7.19 5.32 -10.73
CA LEU A 104 8.14 5.00 -9.65
C LEU A 104 9.48 4.52 -10.20
N GLN A 105 9.46 3.60 -11.16
CA GLN A 105 10.66 3.09 -11.82
C GLN A 105 11.40 4.20 -12.57
N SER A 106 10.67 5.08 -13.28
CA SER A 106 11.27 6.20 -14.01
C SER A 106 11.90 7.24 -13.08
N ALA A 107 11.42 7.38 -11.85
CA ALA A 107 12.01 8.26 -10.84
C ALA A 107 13.30 7.68 -10.22
N GLY A 108 13.61 6.40 -10.47
CA GLY A 108 14.85 5.77 -9.99
C GLY A 108 14.70 4.99 -8.69
N VAL A 109 13.50 4.48 -8.38
CA VAL A 109 13.33 3.57 -7.24
C VAL A 109 13.90 2.19 -7.58
N ASP A 110 14.58 1.55 -6.63
CA ASP A 110 15.05 0.17 -6.76
C ASP A 110 14.07 -0.84 -6.15
N ARG A 111 13.38 -0.44 -5.07
CA ARG A 111 12.39 -1.28 -4.40
C ARG A 111 11.19 -0.46 -3.96
N VAL A 112 10.03 -1.04 -4.10
CA VAL A 112 8.79 -0.55 -3.49
C VAL A 112 8.29 -1.59 -2.50
N MET A 113 8.05 -1.19 -1.26
CA MET A 113 7.40 -2.01 -0.25
C MET A 113 6.00 -1.48 -0.01
N SER A 114 5.00 -2.34 -0.08
CA SER A 114 3.62 -1.97 0.26
C SER A 114 3.00 -2.98 1.19
N VAL A 115 1.97 -2.58 1.92
CA VAL A 115 1.31 -3.42 2.92
C VAL A 115 -0.05 -3.85 2.41
N GLU A 116 -0.33 -5.16 2.43
CA GLU A 116 -1.64 -5.71 2.06
C GLU A 116 -2.18 -5.13 0.76
N ILE A 117 -1.38 -5.18 -0.30
CA ILE A 117 -1.74 -4.61 -1.59
C ILE A 117 -3.05 -5.22 -2.12
N HIS A 118 -3.84 -4.44 -2.83
CA HIS A 118 -5.17 -4.84 -3.30
C HIS A 118 -5.18 -6.12 -4.15
N ASN A 119 -4.13 -6.32 -4.95
CA ASN A 119 -3.96 -7.49 -5.81
C ASN A 119 -2.46 -7.75 -6.03
N ASP A 120 -1.99 -8.95 -5.74
CA ASP A 120 -0.59 -9.33 -5.83
C ASP A 120 -0.06 -9.31 -7.27
N SER A 121 -0.94 -9.43 -8.28
CA SER A 121 -0.57 -9.28 -9.70
C SER A 121 0.05 -7.93 -10.06
N ILE A 122 -0.11 -6.90 -9.20
CA ILE A 122 0.52 -5.58 -9.37
C ILE A 122 2.04 -5.69 -9.37
N ALA A 123 2.62 -6.66 -8.65
CA ALA A 123 4.06 -6.91 -8.68
C ALA A 123 4.57 -7.21 -10.10
N GLY A 124 3.76 -7.90 -10.92
CA GLY A 124 4.06 -8.17 -12.32
C GLY A 124 3.99 -6.94 -13.25
N MET A 125 3.58 -5.77 -12.76
CA MET A 125 3.57 -4.52 -13.52
C MET A 125 4.92 -3.78 -13.41
N PHE A 126 5.81 -4.24 -12.54
CA PHE A 126 7.17 -3.74 -12.42
C PHE A 126 8.11 -4.50 -13.37
N ASN A 127 9.02 -3.78 -14.00
CA ASN A 127 10.13 -4.40 -14.73
C ASN A 127 11.20 -4.82 -13.72
N PRO A 128 11.47 -6.12 -13.54
CA PRO A 128 12.40 -6.60 -12.51
C PRO A 128 13.85 -6.16 -12.72
N SER A 129 14.21 -5.69 -13.93
CA SER A 129 15.52 -5.10 -14.20
C SER A 129 15.65 -3.66 -13.69
N LEU A 130 14.56 -3.01 -13.28
CA LEU A 130 14.54 -1.63 -12.80
C LEU A 130 14.17 -1.57 -11.32
N ALA A 131 13.09 -2.23 -10.92
CA ALA A 131 12.62 -2.22 -9.54
C ALA A 131 11.74 -3.43 -9.23
N HIS A 132 11.62 -3.73 -7.94
CA HIS A 132 10.74 -4.79 -7.43
C HIS A 132 9.67 -4.20 -6.51
N LEU A 133 8.44 -4.77 -6.58
CA LEU A 133 7.41 -4.53 -5.58
C LEU A 133 7.38 -5.71 -4.60
N GLU A 134 7.51 -5.40 -3.33
CA GLU A 134 7.35 -6.32 -2.22
C GLU A 134 6.03 -6.04 -1.49
N ASN A 135 5.15 -7.05 -1.41
CA ASN A 135 3.93 -6.97 -0.63
C ASN A 135 4.15 -7.55 0.77
N VAL A 136 4.03 -6.72 1.78
CA VAL A 136 4.16 -7.13 3.19
C VAL A 136 2.81 -7.59 3.71
N PHE A 137 2.68 -8.88 4.00
CA PHE A 137 1.48 -9.45 4.59
C PHE A 137 1.50 -9.31 6.12
N LEU A 138 0.42 -8.82 6.68
CA LEU A 138 0.31 -8.58 8.12
C LEU A 138 -0.29 -9.75 8.90
N THR A 139 -0.78 -10.80 8.24
CA THR A 139 -1.41 -11.96 8.87
C THR A 139 -0.61 -12.49 10.05
N ASN A 140 0.67 -12.83 9.82
CA ASN A 140 1.54 -13.36 10.87
C ASN A 140 1.80 -12.36 12.01
N HIS A 141 1.88 -11.06 11.70
CA HIS A 141 2.10 -10.03 12.70
C HIS A 141 0.88 -9.84 13.60
N PHE A 142 -0.31 -9.76 13.00
CA PHE A 142 -1.56 -9.66 13.75
C PHE A 142 -1.85 -10.92 14.55
N SER A 143 -1.64 -12.11 13.98
CA SER A 143 -1.84 -13.37 14.70
C SER A 143 -0.92 -13.49 15.93
N LYS A 144 0.35 -13.11 15.81
CA LYS A 144 1.29 -13.06 16.94
C LYS A 144 0.85 -12.03 17.99
N TRP A 145 0.42 -10.85 17.56
CA TRP A 145 -0.06 -9.82 18.46
C TRP A 145 -1.32 -10.26 19.22
N ILE A 146 -2.27 -10.88 18.54
CA ILE A 146 -3.50 -11.46 19.12
C ILE A 146 -3.14 -12.49 20.19
N LYS A 147 -2.27 -13.45 19.87
CA LYS A 147 -1.82 -14.50 20.79
C LYS A 147 -1.08 -13.93 22.00
N SER A 148 -0.21 -12.94 21.81
CA SER A 148 0.55 -12.31 22.88
C SER A 148 -0.33 -11.50 23.84
N ASN A 149 -1.46 -10.97 23.37
CA ASN A 149 -2.44 -10.27 24.21
C ASN A 149 -3.53 -11.20 24.77
N GLN A 150 -3.37 -12.51 24.58
CA GLN A 150 -4.32 -13.55 25.09
C GLN A 150 -5.75 -13.31 24.62
N LEU A 151 -5.94 -12.74 23.44
CA LEU A 151 -7.25 -12.60 22.82
C LEU A 151 -7.63 -13.91 22.15
N SER A 152 -8.85 -14.38 22.37
CA SER A 152 -9.41 -15.58 21.75
C SER A 152 -10.61 -15.21 20.89
N PHE A 153 -10.76 -15.94 19.78
CA PHE A 153 -11.86 -15.76 18.85
C PHE A 153 -12.30 -17.13 18.37
N ASP A 154 -13.59 -17.34 18.28
CA ASP A 154 -14.16 -18.57 17.76
C ASP A 154 -14.23 -18.58 16.24
N VAL A 155 -14.43 -17.39 15.63
CA VAL A 155 -14.65 -17.26 14.19
C VAL A 155 -13.91 -16.07 13.61
N VAL A 156 -13.26 -16.28 12.48
CA VAL A 156 -12.73 -15.22 11.59
C VAL A 156 -13.74 -14.97 10.47
N VAL A 157 -14.21 -13.75 10.31
CA VAL A 157 -15.19 -13.38 9.29
C VAL A 157 -14.54 -12.58 8.17
N SER A 158 -14.54 -13.12 6.94
CA SER A 158 -14.14 -12.37 5.77
C SER A 158 -15.17 -11.28 5.42
N PRO A 159 -14.76 -10.02 5.20
CA PRO A 159 -15.68 -8.93 4.88
C PRO A 159 -16.33 -9.07 3.49
N ASP A 160 -15.77 -9.87 2.61
CA ASP A 160 -16.30 -10.21 1.29
C ASP A 160 -15.57 -11.44 0.71
N VAL A 161 -16.11 -11.98 -0.38
CA VAL A 161 -15.57 -13.19 -1.04
C VAL A 161 -14.15 -12.96 -1.60
N GLY A 162 -13.80 -11.73 -1.96
CA GLY A 162 -12.48 -11.38 -2.49
C GLY A 162 -11.36 -11.48 -1.44
N TYR A 163 -11.70 -11.37 -0.16
CA TYR A 163 -10.75 -11.49 0.96
C TYR A 163 -10.75 -12.87 1.63
N LEU A 164 -11.52 -13.83 1.09
CA LEU A 164 -11.71 -15.14 1.73
C LEU A 164 -10.40 -15.92 1.93
N GLU A 165 -9.50 -15.87 0.97
CA GLU A 165 -8.20 -16.55 1.05
C GLU A 165 -7.33 -15.98 2.18
N ARG A 166 -7.29 -14.65 2.33
CA ARG A 166 -6.57 -13.99 3.41
C ARG A 166 -7.21 -14.27 4.79
N ALA A 167 -8.55 -14.24 4.85
CA ALA A 167 -9.26 -14.59 6.07
C ALA A 167 -9.03 -16.06 6.47
N ARG A 168 -8.88 -16.97 5.50
CA ARG A 168 -8.51 -18.36 5.73
C ARG A 168 -7.14 -18.48 6.39
N ALA A 169 -6.13 -17.78 5.87
CA ALA A 169 -4.81 -17.77 6.48
C ALA A 169 -4.84 -17.29 7.94
N PHE A 170 -5.70 -16.31 8.26
CA PHE A 170 -5.93 -15.85 9.64
C PHE A 170 -6.61 -16.94 10.49
N SER A 171 -7.66 -17.59 9.97
CA SER A 171 -8.39 -18.61 10.72
C SER A 171 -7.49 -19.80 11.05
N GLU A 172 -6.65 -20.24 10.11
CA GLU A 172 -5.67 -21.31 10.31
C GLU A 172 -4.63 -20.92 11.39
N GLU A 173 -4.06 -19.72 11.31
CA GLU A 173 -3.09 -19.23 12.30
C GLU A 173 -3.68 -19.09 13.71
N LEU A 174 -4.95 -18.74 13.83
CA LEU A 174 -5.64 -18.54 15.11
C LEU A 174 -6.36 -19.80 15.59
N SER A 175 -6.42 -20.88 14.79
CA SER A 175 -7.21 -22.08 15.03
C SER A 175 -8.69 -21.75 15.28
N ALA A 176 -9.25 -20.84 14.51
CA ALA A 176 -10.62 -20.37 14.58
C ALA A 176 -11.41 -20.79 13.33
N ASP A 177 -12.74 -20.87 13.44
CA ASP A 177 -13.61 -21.15 12.30
C ASP A 177 -13.60 -20.00 11.28
N LEU A 178 -14.01 -20.28 10.04
CA LEU A 178 -14.05 -19.30 8.96
C LEU A 178 -15.48 -19.08 8.48
N ALA A 179 -15.90 -17.81 8.44
CA ALA A 179 -17.12 -17.38 7.79
C ALA A 179 -16.84 -16.24 6.80
N ALA A 180 -17.77 -15.94 5.91
CA ALA A 180 -17.64 -14.87 4.93
C ALA A 180 -18.94 -14.12 4.70
N LEU A 181 -18.83 -12.83 4.37
CA LEU A 181 -19.95 -12.03 3.88
C LEU A 181 -19.96 -12.04 2.35
N SER A 182 -21.06 -12.48 1.75
CA SER A 182 -21.35 -12.27 0.33
C SER A 182 -22.07 -10.95 0.17
N LYS A 183 -21.49 -10.03 -0.62
CA LYS A 183 -22.04 -8.70 -0.86
C LYS A 183 -22.57 -8.59 -2.28
N GLU A 184 -23.84 -8.30 -2.43
CA GLU A 184 -24.43 -7.86 -3.69
C GLU A 184 -24.35 -6.33 -3.76
N ARG A 185 -23.73 -5.81 -4.82
CA ARG A 185 -23.58 -4.37 -5.04
C ARG A 185 -24.69 -3.86 -5.93
N ASP A 186 -25.33 -2.78 -5.51
CA ASP A 186 -26.21 -1.98 -6.40
C ASP A 186 -25.33 -1.11 -7.30
N TYR A 187 -25.13 -1.54 -8.54
CA TYR A 187 -24.35 -0.79 -9.53
C TYR A 187 -25.01 0.49 -10.03
N SER A 188 -26.27 0.75 -9.63
CA SER A 188 -26.97 2.00 -9.96
C SER A 188 -26.58 3.16 -9.03
N LYS A 189 -25.98 2.86 -7.87
CA LYS A 189 -25.54 3.84 -6.88
C LYS A 189 -24.09 3.62 -6.49
N ALA A 190 -23.30 4.69 -6.55
CA ALA A 190 -21.90 4.62 -6.13
C ALA A 190 -21.81 4.28 -4.63
N ASN A 191 -20.94 3.27 -4.30
CA ASN A 191 -20.66 2.84 -2.93
C ASN A 191 -21.84 2.26 -2.13
N SER A 192 -22.91 1.78 -2.77
CA SER A 192 -24.03 1.14 -2.07
C SER A 192 -23.93 -0.39 -2.09
N ILE A 193 -24.25 -1.02 -0.96
CA ILE A 193 -24.39 -2.46 -0.80
C ILE A 193 -25.88 -2.74 -0.73
N PHE A 194 -26.40 -3.59 -1.63
CA PHE A 194 -27.82 -3.93 -1.65
C PHE A 194 -28.16 -4.99 -0.60
N THR A 195 -27.37 -6.05 -0.51
CA THR A 195 -27.58 -7.16 0.43
C THR A 195 -26.23 -7.75 0.84
N SER A 196 -26.14 -8.19 2.09
CA SER A 196 -25.05 -9.03 2.56
C SER A 196 -25.59 -10.30 3.19
N ASN A 197 -25.16 -11.46 2.67
CA ASN A 197 -25.50 -12.76 3.23
C ASN A 197 -24.27 -13.33 3.94
N LEU A 198 -24.48 -13.89 5.11
CA LEU A 198 -23.44 -14.60 5.84
C LEU A 198 -23.33 -16.04 5.32
N ILE A 199 -22.12 -16.49 5.03
CA ILE A 199 -21.77 -17.85 4.66
C ILE A 199 -20.91 -18.41 5.79
N GLY A 200 -21.33 -19.50 6.42
CA GLY A 200 -20.69 -20.11 7.58
C GLY A 200 -21.45 -19.88 8.88
N GLU A 201 -20.97 -20.49 9.96
CA GLU A 201 -21.57 -20.39 11.30
C GLU A 201 -20.85 -19.32 12.13
N VAL A 202 -21.62 -18.47 12.80
CA VAL A 202 -21.09 -17.38 13.66
C VAL A 202 -21.85 -17.32 14.98
N ARG A 203 -22.21 -18.49 15.51
CA ARG A 203 -22.92 -18.56 16.81
C ARG A 203 -21.92 -18.43 17.96
N GLY A 204 -22.15 -17.43 18.79
CA GLY A 204 -21.53 -17.20 20.07
C GLY A 204 -22.58 -16.81 21.10
#